data_71a2ef713c29d3915a09ae0957c3093d
#
_entry.id   71a2ef713c29d3915a09ae0957c3093d
#
_cell.length_a   1.000
_cell.length_b   1.000
_cell.length_c   1.000
_cell.angle_alpha   90.00
_cell.angle_beta   90.00
_cell.angle_gamma   90.00
#
_symmetry.space_group_name_H-M   'P 1'
#
loop_
_entity.id
_entity.type
_entity.pdbx_description
1 polymer ?
#
loop_
_entity_poly.entity_id
_entity_poly.type
_entity_poly.pdbx_seq_one_letter_code
_entity_poly.pdbx_strand_id
1 'polypeptide(L)'
;MGMSCGSHAGKSIVPQIPGYSDKSKQEFILDDDLLEVSGICYINEHKMAAVNDERGELFIIDLTNGAKTATTFAGKGDYEEVVKADTNFFVLQSRGDIYEVTNTNKKKRYKFDLEKKIEFESMVWYPGRGKLVLISKEQRKRHGGIIAYAFDVATRKFDPEPVFKIPYKDIFTKLEDYSAECKPSGAAINPVNNKLYIIASVGKVLLECDVNGRLERVYKLNPNHFPQPEGISFAANGDMYVSNEGLQGKATILKFPYVASK
;
A
#
# COMPACT_ATOMS: atom_id res chain seq x y z
N MET A 1 16.28 -34.79 42.16
CA MET A 1 15.17 -34.65 41.21
C MET A 1 15.18 -33.22 40.70
N GLY A 2 15.75 -33.01 39.56
CA GLY A 2 15.79 -31.67 38.92
C GLY A 2 14.71 -31.58 37.90
N MET A 3 13.74 -30.66 38.09
CA MET A 3 12.74 -30.31 37.08
C MET A 3 13.39 -29.35 36.08
N SER A 4 13.56 -29.83 34.86
CA SER A 4 13.94 -29.02 33.70
C SER A 4 12.70 -28.26 33.25
N CYS A 5 12.66 -26.94 33.44
CA CYS A 5 11.70 -26.06 32.75
C CYS A 5 12.09 -25.93 31.28
N GLY A 6 11.49 -26.72 30.45
CA GLY A 6 11.55 -26.52 28.99
C GLY A 6 10.85 -25.22 28.62
N SER A 7 11.63 -24.24 28.16
CA SER A 7 11.12 -23.02 27.54
C SER A 7 10.43 -23.42 26.23
N HIS A 8 9.11 -23.42 26.22
CA HIS A 8 8.32 -23.44 24.99
C HIS A 8 8.53 -22.07 24.33
N ALA A 9 9.52 -21.98 23.45
CA ALA A 9 9.57 -20.89 22.48
C ALA A 9 8.29 -20.99 21.65
N GLY A 10 7.33 -20.12 21.91
CA GLY A 10 6.08 -20.05 21.17
C GLY A 10 6.39 -19.92 19.69
N LYS A 11 5.99 -20.93 18.90
CA LYS A 11 6.04 -20.85 17.45
C LYS A 11 5.25 -19.62 17.04
N SER A 12 5.88 -18.70 16.31
CA SER A 12 5.19 -17.57 15.69
C SER A 12 4.00 -18.10 14.86
N ILE A 13 2.77 -17.78 15.27
CA ILE A 13 1.54 -18.26 14.64
C ILE A 13 1.31 -17.54 13.29
N VAL A 14 2.08 -16.50 13.02
CA VAL A 14 1.93 -15.67 11.83
C VAL A 14 2.79 -16.24 10.69
N PRO A 15 2.20 -16.64 9.54
CA PRO A 15 2.96 -17.09 8.38
C PRO A 15 3.97 -16.02 7.95
N GLN A 16 5.20 -16.41 7.73
CA GLN A 16 6.22 -15.50 7.19
C GLN A 16 5.95 -15.26 5.71
N ILE A 17 6.08 -14.01 5.28
CA ILE A 17 6.02 -13.65 3.86
C ILE A 17 7.33 -14.17 3.23
N PRO A 18 7.26 -15.02 2.19
CA PRO A 18 8.46 -15.56 1.56
C PRO A 18 9.41 -14.45 1.07
N GLY A 19 10.69 -14.59 1.37
CA GLY A 19 11.71 -13.62 1.01
C GLY A 19 11.86 -12.45 1.97
N TYR A 20 11.06 -12.36 3.05
CA TYR A 20 11.14 -11.28 4.02
C TYR A 20 11.25 -11.80 5.46
N SER A 21 12.02 -11.08 6.28
CA SER A 21 12.21 -11.40 7.70
C SER A 21 12.12 -10.14 8.55
N ASP A 22 11.38 -10.21 9.64
CA ASP A 22 11.31 -9.14 10.64
C ASP A 22 12.63 -8.95 11.42
N LYS A 23 13.53 -9.95 11.41
CA LYS A 23 14.84 -9.85 12.05
C LYS A 23 15.81 -8.90 11.36
N SER A 24 15.63 -8.68 10.06
CA SER A 24 16.46 -7.78 9.24
C SER A 24 15.80 -6.46 8.90
N LYS A 25 14.62 -6.17 9.49
CA LYS A 25 13.90 -4.93 9.23
C LYS A 25 14.68 -3.70 9.71
N GLN A 26 14.55 -2.63 8.95
CA GLN A 26 15.02 -1.29 9.32
C GLN A 26 13.79 -0.40 9.52
N GLU A 27 13.91 0.60 10.40
CA GLU A 27 12.82 1.50 10.74
C GLU A 27 13.26 2.95 10.57
N PHE A 28 12.46 3.73 9.84
CA PHE A 28 12.63 5.16 9.65
C PHE A 28 11.47 5.87 10.35
N ILE A 29 11.79 6.69 11.34
CA ILE A 29 10.80 7.48 12.08
C ILE A 29 10.50 8.72 11.27
N LEU A 30 9.20 9.02 11.09
CA LEU A 30 8.73 10.19 10.37
C LEU A 30 8.45 11.37 11.32
N ASP A 31 8.50 12.57 10.78
CA ASP A 31 8.17 13.79 11.51
C ASP A 31 6.66 13.96 11.72
N ASP A 32 6.28 14.86 12.61
CA ASP A 32 4.88 15.06 13.04
C ASP A 32 3.93 15.50 11.92
N ASP A 33 4.42 16.14 10.86
CA ASP A 33 3.60 16.50 9.70
C ASP A 33 3.28 15.31 8.76
N LEU A 34 3.90 14.16 9.02
CA LEU A 34 3.60 12.86 8.40
C LEU A 34 3.01 11.87 9.40
N LEU A 35 2.44 12.34 10.52
CA LEU A 35 1.81 11.49 11.52
C LEU A 35 0.70 10.63 10.89
N GLU A 36 -0.12 11.23 10.04
CA GLU A 36 -1.19 10.62 9.25
C GLU A 36 -0.67 10.19 7.86
N VAL A 37 0.54 9.58 7.79
CA VAL A 37 1.09 9.10 6.52
C VAL A 37 0.21 7.98 5.95
N SER A 38 -0.25 8.16 4.73
CA SER A 38 -0.99 7.16 3.97
C SER A 38 -0.09 6.43 2.97
N GLY A 39 -0.18 6.78 1.69
CA GLY A 39 0.60 6.12 0.63
C GLY A 39 2.08 6.50 0.60
N ILE A 40 2.90 5.55 0.19
CA ILE A 40 4.34 5.74 -0.04
C ILE A 40 4.77 5.18 -1.39
N CYS A 41 5.73 5.84 -2.03
CA CYS A 41 6.29 5.39 -3.30
C CYS A 41 7.83 5.42 -3.26
N TYR A 42 8.45 4.28 -3.47
CA TYR A 42 9.90 4.18 -3.59
C TYR A 42 10.42 4.93 -4.82
N ILE A 43 11.42 5.78 -4.64
CA ILE A 43 12.07 6.52 -5.73
C ILE A 43 13.46 5.93 -6.02
N ASN A 44 14.26 5.82 -4.96
CA ASN A 44 15.59 5.19 -4.99
C ASN A 44 16.03 4.84 -3.57
N GLU A 45 17.24 4.31 -3.40
CA GLU A 45 17.76 3.84 -2.10
C GLU A 45 17.76 4.89 -0.98
N HIS A 46 17.73 6.18 -1.33
CA HIS A 46 17.77 7.29 -0.39
C HIS A 46 16.46 8.07 -0.32
N LYS A 47 15.52 7.86 -1.24
CA LYS A 47 14.34 8.73 -1.37
C LYS A 47 13.04 7.96 -1.47
N MET A 48 12.07 8.41 -0.70
CA MET A 48 10.69 7.97 -0.70
C MET A 48 9.76 9.15 -0.97
N ALA A 49 8.77 8.98 -1.85
CA ALA A 49 7.63 9.88 -1.89
C ALA A 49 6.59 9.43 -0.88
N ALA A 50 5.87 10.38 -0.28
CA ALA A 50 4.78 10.09 0.63
C ALA A 50 3.66 11.14 0.50
N VAL A 51 2.46 10.77 0.88
CA VAL A 51 1.33 11.68 1.07
C VAL A 51 0.76 11.49 2.48
N ASN A 52 0.08 12.53 2.94
CA ASN A 52 -0.64 12.55 4.20
C ASN A 52 -2.13 12.62 3.86
N ASP A 53 -2.99 11.96 4.62
CA ASP A 53 -4.42 11.85 4.30
C ASP A 53 -5.17 13.19 4.31
N GLU A 54 -4.75 14.15 5.16
CA GLU A 54 -5.42 15.45 5.31
C GLU A 54 -4.92 16.55 4.37
N ARG A 55 -3.66 16.45 3.91
CA ARG A 55 -2.97 17.55 3.22
C ARG A 55 -2.74 17.26 1.76
N GLY A 56 -3.10 18.20 0.89
CA GLY A 56 -2.77 18.13 -0.53
C GLY A 56 -1.29 18.42 -0.80
N GLU A 57 -0.38 17.70 -0.14
CA GLU A 57 1.07 17.86 -0.21
C GLU A 57 1.74 16.54 -0.58
N LEU A 58 2.61 16.59 -1.58
CA LEU A 58 3.52 15.51 -1.95
C LEU A 58 4.86 15.74 -1.26
N PHE A 59 5.25 14.84 -0.38
CA PHE A 59 6.52 14.85 0.32
C PHE A 59 7.55 14.00 -0.42
N ILE A 60 8.79 14.48 -0.50
CA ILE A 60 9.97 13.68 -0.88
C ILE A 60 10.88 13.63 0.33
N ILE A 61 11.02 12.45 0.91
CA ILE A 61 11.75 12.17 2.15
C ILE A 61 13.10 11.58 1.80
N ASP A 62 14.17 12.11 2.38
CA ASP A 62 15.50 11.51 2.36
C ASP A 62 15.60 10.50 3.52
N LEU A 63 15.68 9.22 3.19
CA LEU A 63 15.73 8.12 4.18
C LEU A 63 17.05 8.05 4.95
N THR A 64 18.09 8.80 4.54
CA THR A 64 19.40 8.78 5.20
C THR A 64 19.46 9.73 6.40
N ASN A 65 18.72 10.83 6.36
CA ASN A 65 18.78 11.90 7.37
C ASN A 65 17.41 12.45 7.78
N GLY A 66 16.31 11.95 7.20
CA GLY A 66 14.95 12.40 7.49
C GLY A 66 14.58 13.74 6.84
N ALA A 67 15.50 14.41 6.12
CA ALA A 67 15.19 15.67 5.45
C ALA A 67 14.10 15.47 4.39
N LYS A 68 13.20 16.45 4.25
CA LYS A 68 12.09 16.35 3.31
C LYS A 68 11.81 17.66 2.60
N THR A 69 11.21 17.56 1.45
CA THR A 69 10.61 18.68 0.71
C THR A 69 9.14 18.38 0.46
N ALA A 70 8.29 19.41 0.49
CA ALA A 70 6.88 19.29 0.21
C ALA A 70 6.50 20.11 -1.03
N THR A 71 5.62 19.56 -1.85
CA THR A 71 5.00 20.24 -2.98
C THR A 71 3.50 20.20 -2.81
N THR A 72 2.88 21.36 -2.52
CA THR A 72 1.42 21.46 -2.43
C THR A 72 0.80 21.24 -3.80
N PHE A 73 -0.11 20.26 -3.95
CA PHE A 73 -0.81 20.00 -5.21
C PHE A 73 -2.31 20.31 -5.12
N ALA A 74 -2.90 20.32 -3.92
CA ALA A 74 -4.30 20.62 -3.67
C ALA A 74 -4.51 21.24 -2.28
N GLY A 75 -5.75 21.53 -1.90
CA GLY A 75 -6.13 21.91 -0.55
C GLY A 75 -6.26 20.70 0.39
N LYS A 76 -6.94 20.90 1.53
CA LYS A 76 -7.31 19.80 2.43
C LYS A 76 -8.17 18.78 1.69
N GLY A 77 -7.94 17.50 1.96
CA GLY A 77 -8.63 16.38 1.31
C GLY A 77 -8.33 15.09 2.06
N ASP A 78 -8.65 14.00 1.45
CA ASP A 78 -8.56 12.64 1.94
C ASP A 78 -7.70 11.88 0.91
N TYR A 79 -6.36 11.98 1.07
CA TYR A 79 -5.39 11.51 0.08
C TYR A 79 -4.75 10.20 0.54
N GLU A 80 -4.95 9.14 -0.23
CA GLU A 80 -4.74 7.78 0.19
C GLU A 80 -3.45 7.16 -0.35
N GLU A 81 -3.07 7.47 -1.58
CA GLU A 81 -1.94 6.79 -2.21
C GLU A 81 -1.17 7.71 -3.14
N VAL A 82 0.13 7.44 -3.27
CA VAL A 82 1.00 8.07 -4.25
C VAL A 82 1.78 7.04 -5.04
N VAL A 83 1.80 7.19 -6.35
CA VAL A 83 2.64 6.38 -7.23
C VAL A 83 3.42 7.25 -8.20
N LYS A 84 4.57 6.76 -8.63
CA LYS A 84 5.34 7.38 -9.70
C LYS A 84 5.16 6.56 -10.98
N ALA A 85 4.59 7.19 -12.01
CA ALA A 85 4.50 6.62 -13.33
C ALA A 85 5.33 7.50 -14.30
N ASP A 86 6.30 6.89 -14.95
CA ASP A 86 7.30 7.58 -15.75
C ASP A 86 8.03 8.69 -14.96
N THR A 87 7.83 9.96 -15.32
CA THR A 87 8.46 11.11 -14.66
C THR A 87 7.54 11.85 -13.69
N ASN A 88 6.24 11.51 -13.67
CA ASN A 88 5.23 12.22 -12.90
C ASN A 88 4.77 11.41 -11.68
N PHE A 89 4.35 12.13 -10.64
CA PHE A 89 3.64 11.53 -9.52
C PHE A 89 2.13 11.63 -9.73
N PHE A 90 1.42 10.61 -9.29
CA PHE A 90 -0.03 10.56 -9.27
C PHE A 90 -0.47 10.29 -7.85
N VAL A 91 -1.38 11.11 -7.33
CA VAL A 91 -1.93 11.00 -5.98
C VAL A 91 -3.40 10.66 -6.09
N LEU A 92 -3.81 9.65 -5.35
CA LEU A 92 -5.20 9.20 -5.23
C LEU A 92 -5.90 9.98 -4.12
N GLN A 93 -7.11 10.47 -4.38
CA GLN A 93 -8.05 10.90 -3.35
C GLN A 93 -9.08 9.79 -3.12
N SER A 94 -9.56 9.61 -1.89
CA SER A 94 -10.46 8.50 -1.47
C SER A 94 -11.68 8.29 -2.37
N ARG A 95 -12.18 9.35 -3.02
CA ARG A 95 -13.31 9.27 -3.96
C ARG A 95 -12.92 8.82 -5.38
N GLY A 96 -11.65 8.46 -5.58
CA GLY A 96 -11.11 7.99 -6.86
C GLY A 96 -10.56 9.09 -7.77
N ASP A 97 -10.60 10.35 -7.36
CA ASP A 97 -9.98 11.41 -8.12
C ASP A 97 -8.46 11.27 -8.10
N ILE A 98 -7.81 11.51 -9.23
CA ILE A 98 -6.36 11.42 -9.38
C ILE A 98 -5.79 12.82 -9.61
N TYR A 99 -4.77 13.17 -8.85
CA TYR A 99 -3.98 14.38 -9.04
C TYR A 99 -2.63 14.02 -9.65
N GLU A 100 -2.35 14.54 -10.85
CA GLU A 100 -1.04 14.44 -11.49
C GLU A 100 -0.18 15.63 -11.08
N VAL A 101 1.02 15.34 -10.57
CA VAL A 101 2.06 16.32 -10.24
C VAL A 101 3.25 16.04 -11.13
N THR A 102 3.50 16.92 -12.11
CA THR A 102 4.59 16.74 -13.05
C THR A 102 5.95 17.11 -12.42
N ASN A 103 7.04 16.65 -13.04
CA ASN A 103 8.40 17.03 -12.67
C ASN A 103 8.66 18.55 -12.75
N THR A 104 7.81 19.30 -13.46
CA THR A 104 7.83 20.78 -13.53
C THR A 104 6.82 21.43 -12.58
N ASN A 105 6.31 20.67 -11.61
CA ASN A 105 5.31 21.11 -10.62
C ASN A 105 3.98 21.61 -11.21
N LYS A 106 3.65 21.25 -12.46
CA LYS A 106 2.31 21.44 -13.00
C LYS A 106 1.38 20.41 -12.36
N LYS A 107 0.15 20.82 -12.09
CA LYS A 107 -0.83 20.02 -11.36
C LYS A 107 -2.11 19.89 -12.16
N LYS A 108 -2.67 18.70 -12.21
CA LYS A 108 -3.95 18.45 -12.88
C LYS A 108 -4.75 17.39 -12.13
N ARG A 109 -6.06 17.63 -11.99
CA ARG A 109 -7.01 16.70 -11.39
C ARG A 109 -7.83 16.00 -12.45
N TYR A 110 -8.00 14.70 -12.32
CA TYR A 110 -8.86 13.84 -13.12
C TYR A 110 -9.94 13.27 -12.22
N LYS A 111 -11.19 13.57 -12.49
CA LYS A 111 -12.33 13.16 -11.67
C LYS A 111 -12.75 11.73 -12.00
N PHE A 112 -12.99 10.96 -10.94
CA PHE A 112 -13.63 9.66 -11.06
C PHE A 112 -15.16 9.84 -10.94
N ASP A 113 -15.92 9.49 -11.98
CA ASP A 113 -17.37 9.67 -12.03
C ASP A 113 -18.13 8.39 -12.48
N LEU A 114 -17.42 7.27 -12.62
CA LEU A 114 -17.98 6.00 -13.11
C LEU A 114 -18.90 5.35 -12.08
N GLU A 115 -18.57 5.42 -10.79
CA GLU A 115 -19.35 4.85 -9.72
C GLU A 115 -19.39 5.77 -8.50
N LYS A 116 -20.62 6.09 -8.05
CA LYS A 116 -20.83 6.90 -6.85
C LYS A 116 -20.74 6.04 -5.60
N LYS A 117 -20.24 6.61 -4.49
CA LYS A 117 -20.13 5.98 -3.17
C LYS A 117 -19.15 4.80 -3.10
N ILE A 118 -18.17 4.75 -3.96
CA ILE A 118 -17.01 3.89 -3.79
C ILE A 118 -15.88 4.70 -3.16
N GLU A 119 -15.18 4.10 -2.22
CA GLU A 119 -13.96 4.63 -1.62
C GLU A 119 -12.78 3.78 -2.07
N PHE A 120 -11.70 4.45 -2.44
CA PHE A 120 -10.44 3.85 -2.85
C PHE A 120 -9.36 4.25 -1.86
N GLU A 121 -8.56 3.29 -1.43
CA GLU A 121 -7.49 3.48 -0.46
C GLU A 121 -6.11 3.12 -1.05
N SER A 122 -6.09 2.56 -2.24
CA SER A 122 -4.84 2.15 -2.87
C SER A 122 -4.85 2.44 -4.34
N MET A 123 -3.67 2.74 -4.87
CA MET A 123 -3.44 2.88 -6.31
C MET A 123 -2.08 2.29 -6.67
N VAL A 124 -2.01 1.54 -7.76
CA VAL A 124 -0.78 0.88 -8.17
C VAL A 124 -0.48 1.12 -9.65
N TRP A 125 0.78 1.36 -9.97
CA TRP A 125 1.25 1.51 -11.34
C TRP A 125 1.52 0.17 -12.02
N TYR A 126 0.93 -0.03 -13.20
CA TYR A 126 1.14 -1.19 -14.07
C TYR A 126 1.93 -0.77 -15.32
N PRO A 127 3.26 -0.74 -15.29
CA PRO A 127 4.07 -0.20 -16.38
C PRO A 127 3.85 -0.93 -17.70
N GLY A 128 3.72 -2.26 -17.68
CA GLY A 128 3.45 -3.06 -18.88
C GLY A 128 2.09 -2.82 -19.53
N ARG A 129 1.17 -2.09 -18.85
CA ARG A 129 -0.17 -1.75 -19.37
C ARG A 129 -0.37 -0.24 -19.55
N GLY A 130 0.56 0.60 -19.06
CA GLY A 130 0.41 2.05 -19.05
C GLY A 130 -0.74 2.56 -18.18
N LYS A 131 -1.12 1.82 -17.11
CA LYS A 131 -2.32 2.11 -16.31
C LYS A 131 -2.04 2.22 -14.83
N LEU A 132 -2.73 3.14 -14.18
CA LEU A 132 -2.90 3.19 -12.74
C LEU A 132 -4.15 2.38 -12.39
N VAL A 133 -4.04 1.47 -11.42
CA VAL A 133 -5.16 0.66 -10.94
C VAL A 133 -5.52 1.08 -9.54
N LEU A 134 -6.75 1.62 -9.38
CA LEU A 134 -7.32 2.05 -8.12
C LEU A 134 -8.05 0.87 -7.48
N ILE A 135 -7.78 0.60 -6.21
CA ILE A 135 -8.32 -0.53 -5.48
C ILE A 135 -9.24 -0.01 -4.38
N SER A 136 -10.48 -0.52 -4.34
CA SER A 136 -11.47 -0.07 -3.37
C SER A 136 -11.11 -0.51 -1.94
N LYS A 137 -11.51 0.32 -0.96
CA LYS A 137 -11.46 0.00 0.47
C LYS A 137 -12.33 -1.21 0.77
N GLU A 138 -13.57 -1.00 1.13
CA GLU A 138 -14.51 -2.08 1.44
C GLU A 138 -15.79 -1.93 0.64
N GLN A 139 -16.16 -3.01 -0.07
CA GLN A 139 -17.41 -3.06 -0.85
C GLN A 139 -18.24 -4.32 -0.52
N ARG A 140 -18.19 -4.77 0.78
CA ARG A 140 -18.83 -6.02 1.22
C ARG A 140 -20.32 -6.06 0.87
N LYS A 141 -21.07 -5.01 1.19
CA LYS A 141 -22.53 -4.95 0.98
C LYS A 141 -22.93 -4.80 -0.49
N ARG A 142 -22.13 -4.08 -1.27
CA ARG A 142 -22.45 -3.73 -2.65
C ARG A 142 -21.90 -4.72 -3.67
N HIS A 143 -20.65 -5.10 -3.51
CA HIS A 143 -19.94 -5.91 -4.48
C HIS A 143 -19.50 -7.28 -3.96
N GLY A 144 -19.56 -7.52 -2.65
CA GLY A 144 -19.11 -8.76 -2.03
C GLY A 144 -17.62 -9.04 -2.22
N GLY A 145 -16.79 -8.01 -2.46
CA GLY A 145 -15.37 -8.12 -2.71
C GLY A 145 -14.69 -6.76 -2.91
N ILE A 146 -13.39 -6.78 -2.97
CA ILE A 146 -12.56 -5.66 -3.38
C ILE A 146 -12.67 -5.52 -4.89
N ILE A 147 -12.96 -4.33 -5.41
CA ILE A 147 -13.01 -4.07 -6.85
C ILE A 147 -11.93 -3.06 -7.24
N ALA A 148 -11.51 -3.11 -8.51
CA ALA A 148 -10.49 -2.23 -9.02
C ALA A 148 -10.88 -1.61 -10.36
N TYR A 149 -10.58 -0.31 -10.50
CA TYR A 149 -10.74 0.43 -11.75
C TYR A 149 -9.39 0.87 -12.27
N ALA A 150 -9.28 1.08 -13.58
CA ALA A 150 -8.05 1.54 -14.18
C ALA A 150 -8.17 2.94 -14.78
N PHE A 151 -7.08 3.68 -14.68
CA PHE A 151 -6.86 4.97 -15.34
C PHE A 151 -5.70 4.84 -16.32
N ASP A 152 -5.94 5.14 -17.58
CA ASP A 152 -4.93 5.10 -18.63
C ASP A 152 -4.08 6.38 -18.61
N VAL A 153 -2.78 6.21 -18.37
CA VAL A 153 -1.84 7.34 -18.20
C VAL A 153 -1.59 8.08 -19.51
N ALA A 154 -1.67 7.42 -20.68
CA ALA A 154 -1.46 8.08 -21.96
C ALA A 154 -2.68 8.93 -22.39
N THR A 155 -3.87 8.37 -22.24
CA THR A 155 -5.12 9.05 -22.66
C THR A 155 -5.73 9.92 -21.58
N ARG A 156 -5.29 9.77 -20.31
CA ARG A 156 -5.83 10.48 -19.13
C ARG A 156 -7.33 10.20 -18.92
N LYS A 157 -7.76 8.95 -19.13
CA LYS A 157 -9.15 8.50 -18.98
C LYS A 157 -9.24 7.26 -18.12
N PHE A 158 -10.34 7.15 -17.38
CA PHE A 158 -10.70 5.91 -16.69
C PHE A 158 -11.28 4.90 -17.68
N ASP A 159 -10.96 3.61 -17.47
CA ASP A 159 -11.68 2.52 -18.13
C ASP A 159 -13.10 2.46 -17.58
N PRO A 160 -14.13 2.22 -18.43
CA PRO A 160 -15.53 2.30 -17.99
C PRO A 160 -15.94 1.16 -17.04
N GLU A 161 -15.25 0.03 -17.08
CA GLU A 161 -15.55 -1.17 -16.30
C GLU A 161 -14.44 -1.50 -15.31
N PRO A 162 -14.77 -2.15 -14.17
CA PRO A 162 -13.77 -2.69 -13.26
C PRO A 162 -12.83 -3.67 -13.96
N VAL A 163 -11.53 -3.57 -13.67
CA VAL A 163 -10.51 -4.44 -14.30
C VAL A 163 -10.34 -5.77 -13.58
N PHE A 164 -10.66 -5.84 -12.29
CA PHE A 164 -10.76 -7.09 -11.55
C PHE A 164 -11.60 -6.94 -10.28
N LYS A 165 -11.95 -8.10 -9.70
CA LYS A 165 -12.62 -8.23 -8.41
C LYS A 165 -11.97 -9.36 -7.62
N ILE A 166 -11.72 -9.12 -6.31
CA ILE A 166 -11.29 -10.15 -5.36
C ILE A 166 -12.45 -10.40 -4.39
N PRO A 167 -13.16 -11.55 -4.48
CA PRO A 167 -14.26 -11.85 -3.59
C PRO A 167 -13.81 -11.99 -2.13
N TYR A 168 -14.51 -11.41 -1.18
CA TYR A 168 -14.22 -11.59 0.26
C TYR A 168 -14.27 -13.04 0.68
N LYS A 169 -15.16 -13.83 0.09
CA LYS A 169 -15.24 -15.27 0.34
C LYS A 169 -13.90 -15.96 0.11
N ASP A 170 -13.17 -15.61 -0.94
CA ASP A 170 -11.87 -16.23 -1.27
C ASP A 170 -10.80 -15.84 -0.24
N ILE A 171 -10.83 -14.57 0.23
CA ILE A 171 -9.92 -14.08 1.27
C ILE A 171 -10.17 -14.85 2.57
N PHE A 172 -11.43 -14.91 3.03
CA PHE A 172 -11.79 -15.55 4.30
C PHE A 172 -11.59 -17.05 4.27
N THR A 173 -11.80 -17.69 3.12
CA THR A 173 -11.48 -19.13 2.93
C THR A 173 -9.99 -19.39 3.10
N LYS A 174 -9.12 -18.51 2.53
CA LYS A 174 -7.65 -18.65 2.69
C LYS A 174 -7.15 -18.32 4.10
N LEU A 175 -7.88 -17.49 4.84
CA LEU A 175 -7.62 -17.18 6.25
C LEU A 175 -8.15 -18.26 7.21
N GLU A 176 -9.03 -19.13 6.72
CA GLU A 176 -9.82 -20.07 7.54
C GLU A 176 -10.61 -19.34 8.64
N ASP A 177 -11.00 -18.08 8.36
CA ASP A 177 -11.69 -17.20 9.30
C ASP A 177 -12.73 -16.34 8.57
N TYR A 178 -14.00 -16.68 8.70
CA TYR A 178 -15.12 -15.96 8.09
C TYR A 178 -15.59 -14.75 8.89
N SER A 179 -15.06 -14.56 10.10
CA SER A 179 -15.28 -13.37 10.92
C SER A 179 -14.24 -12.27 10.67
N ALA A 180 -13.17 -12.60 9.92
CA ALA A 180 -12.12 -11.66 9.59
C ALA A 180 -12.64 -10.45 8.81
N GLU A 181 -11.92 -9.34 8.94
CA GLU A 181 -12.09 -8.17 8.11
C GLU A 181 -10.90 -8.06 7.15
N CYS A 182 -11.12 -7.33 6.06
CA CYS A 182 -10.06 -6.97 5.13
C CYS A 182 -10.45 -5.65 4.46
N LYS A 183 -9.79 -4.57 4.89
CA LYS A 183 -9.96 -3.24 4.26
C LYS A 183 -8.59 -2.83 3.72
N PRO A 184 -8.40 -2.93 2.39
CA PRO A 184 -7.17 -2.46 1.75
C PRO A 184 -6.82 -1.04 2.17
N SER A 185 -5.52 -0.78 2.34
CA SER A 185 -4.98 0.54 2.65
C SER A 185 -3.81 0.91 1.74
N GLY A 186 -3.11 -0.06 1.13
CA GLY A 186 -2.03 0.20 0.19
C GLY A 186 -1.83 -0.97 -0.76
N ALA A 187 -1.25 -0.71 -1.93
CA ALA A 187 -0.94 -1.77 -2.90
C ALA A 187 0.29 -1.45 -3.75
N ALA A 188 1.07 -2.49 -4.08
CA ALA A 188 2.20 -2.38 -4.98
C ALA A 188 2.48 -3.68 -5.73
N ILE A 189 3.13 -3.59 -6.90
CA ILE A 189 3.65 -4.76 -7.60
C ILE A 189 5.11 -4.98 -7.17
N ASN A 190 5.41 -6.19 -6.71
CA ASN A 190 6.78 -6.60 -6.44
C ASN A 190 7.50 -6.88 -7.77
N PRO A 191 8.59 -6.15 -8.10
CA PRO A 191 9.24 -6.28 -9.39
C PRO A 191 10.01 -7.59 -9.58
N VAL A 192 10.31 -8.31 -8.49
CA VAL A 192 11.06 -9.57 -8.55
C VAL A 192 10.18 -10.73 -8.99
N ASN A 193 8.96 -10.83 -8.45
CA ASN A 193 8.04 -11.94 -8.73
C ASN A 193 6.82 -11.55 -9.56
N ASN A 194 6.71 -10.25 -9.91
CA ASN A 194 5.59 -9.68 -10.67
C ASN A 194 4.21 -10.00 -10.06
N LYS A 195 4.12 -9.98 -8.72
CA LYS A 195 2.87 -10.18 -7.97
C LYS A 195 2.36 -8.85 -7.45
N LEU A 196 1.04 -8.70 -7.44
CA LEU A 196 0.35 -7.61 -6.78
C LEU A 196 0.20 -7.95 -5.29
N TYR A 197 0.75 -7.08 -4.45
CA TYR A 197 0.58 -7.13 -3.00
C TYR A 197 -0.39 -6.03 -2.58
N ILE A 198 -1.40 -6.40 -1.77
CA ILE A 198 -2.39 -5.47 -1.21
C ILE A 198 -2.33 -5.62 0.31
N ILE A 199 -1.95 -4.55 1.00
CA ILE A 199 -1.94 -4.50 2.46
C ILE A 199 -3.27 -3.99 2.97
N ALA A 200 -3.73 -4.52 4.11
CA ALA A 200 -4.98 -4.13 4.74
C ALA A 200 -4.73 -3.74 6.20
N SER A 201 -4.97 -2.49 6.53
CA SER A 201 -4.85 -1.94 7.89
C SER A 201 -5.86 -2.59 8.83
N VAL A 202 -7.11 -2.66 8.41
CA VAL A 202 -8.14 -3.41 9.13
C VAL A 202 -8.12 -4.87 8.68
N GLY A 203 -7.97 -5.77 9.64
CA GLY A 203 -7.76 -7.19 9.42
C GLY A 203 -6.30 -7.62 9.53
N LYS A 204 -5.34 -6.67 9.43
CA LYS A 204 -3.89 -6.93 9.50
C LYS A 204 -3.48 -8.10 8.61
N VAL A 205 -3.78 -7.96 7.31
CA VAL A 205 -3.47 -8.98 6.31
C VAL A 205 -2.74 -8.37 5.12
N LEU A 206 -1.94 -9.21 4.46
CA LEU A 206 -1.33 -8.93 3.17
C LEU A 206 -1.83 -9.95 2.17
N LEU A 207 -2.45 -9.49 1.10
CA LEU A 207 -2.90 -10.31 -0.01
C LEU A 207 -1.79 -10.38 -1.05
N GLU A 208 -1.50 -11.57 -1.57
CA GLU A 208 -0.64 -11.79 -2.73
C GLU A 208 -1.52 -12.29 -3.88
N CYS A 209 -1.54 -11.52 -4.96
CA CYS A 209 -2.34 -11.78 -6.14
C CYS A 209 -1.46 -11.84 -7.40
N ASP A 210 -1.95 -12.46 -8.45
CA ASP A 210 -1.39 -12.19 -9.77
C ASP A 210 -1.77 -10.77 -10.25
N VAL A 211 -1.14 -10.31 -11.33
CA VAL A 211 -1.39 -8.96 -11.88
C VAL A 211 -2.79 -8.78 -12.49
N ASN A 212 -3.64 -9.80 -12.50
CA ASN A 212 -5.04 -9.73 -12.90
C ASN A 212 -5.98 -9.75 -11.69
N GLY A 213 -5.44 -9.64 -10.46
CA GLY A 213 -6.23 -9.63 -9.23
C GLY A 213 -6.68 -11.01 -8.75
N ARG A 214 -6.17 -12.12 -9.34
CA ARG A 214 -6.47 -13.46 -8.82
C ARG A 214 -5.70 -13.70 -7.53
N LEU A 215 -6.42 -13.89 -6.42
CA LEU A 215 -5.86 -14.12 -5.10
C LEU A 215 -5.12 -15.46 -5.03
N GLU A 216 -3.83 -15.44 -4.69
CA GLU A 216 -3.00 -16.62 -4.55
C GLU A 216 -2.76 -16.99 -3.07
N ARG A 217 -2.40 -16.01 -2.24
CA ARG A 217 -2.10 -16.20 -0.82
C ARG A 217 -2.60 -15.05 0.04
N VAL A 218 -2.78 -15.33 1.32
CA VAL A 218 -3.09 -14.33 2.35
C VAL A 218 -2.16 -14.57 3.53
N TYR A 219 -1.51 -13.51 3.98
CA TYR A 219 -0.61 -13.53 5.13
C TYR A 219 -1.19 -12.67 6.25
N LYS A 220 -1.20 -13.19 7.48
CA LYS A 220 -1.51 -12.39 8.68
C LYS A 220 -0.28 -11.56 9.04
N LEU A 221 -0.47 -10.27 9.26
CA LEU A 221 0.57 -9.35 9.68
C LEU A 221 0.68 -9.33 11.21
N ASN A 222 1.91 -9.20 11.72
CA ASN A 222 2.15 -9.03 13.15
C ASN A 222 1.74 -7.60 13.58
N PRO A 223 0.71 -7.41 14.42
CA PRO A 223 0.25 -6.06 14.79
C PRO A 223 1.30 -5.26 15.58
N ASN A 224 2.32 -5.90 16.16
CA ASN A 224 3.42 -5.20 16.82
C ASN A 224 4.36 -4.49 15.82
N HIS A 225 4.46 -5.00 14.59
CA HIS A 225 5.25 -4.37 13.51
C HIS A 225 4.36 -3.53 12.59
N PHE A 226 3.10 -3.87 12.49
CA PHE A 226 2.12 -3.24 11.61
C PHE A 226 0.92 -2.75 12.42
N PRO A 227 1.11 -1.74 13.32
CA PRO A 227 0.02 -1.23 14.15
C PRO A 227 -1.09 -0.58 13.31
N GLN A 228 -0.71 0.18 12.28
CA GLN A 228 -1.61 0.74 11.28
C GLN A 228 -0.89 0.88 9.93
N PRO A 229 -0.73 -0.23 9.19
CA PRO A 229 -0.06 -0.20 7.90
C PRO A 229 -0.96 0.48 6.86
N GLU A 230 -0.47 1.55 6.22
CA GLU A 230 -1.25 2.31 5.24
C GLU A 230 -0.67 2.20 3.83
N GLY A 231 0.62 2.35 3.64
CA GLY A 231 1.25 2.25 2.33
C GLY A 231 2.19 1.06 2.19
N ILE A 232 2.36 0.57 0.98
CA ILE A 232 3.35 -0.44 0.63
C ILE A 232 4.06 -0.07 -0.68
N SER A 233 5.38 -0.23 -0.73
CA SER A 233 6.17 -0.01 -1.93
C SER A 233 7.34 -0.98 -2.02
N PHE A 234 7.86 -1.20 -3.22
CA PHE A 234 9.01 -2.07 -3.46
C PHE A 234 10.14 -1.34 -4.19
N ALA A 235 11.37 -1.60 -3.76
CA ALA A 235 12.56 -1.26 -4.53
C ALA A 235 12.77 -2.25 -5.69
N ALA A 236 13.57 -1.88 -6.67
CA ALA A 236 13.86 -2.72 -7.84
C ALA A 236 14.49 -4.09 -7.49
N ASN A 237 15.23 -4.16 -6.38
CA ASN A 237 15.82 -5.40 -5.85
C ASN A 237 14.84 -6.27 -5.05
N GLY A 238 13.59 -5.81 -4.88
CA GLY A 238 12.55 -6.50 -4.13
C GLY A 238 12.44 -6.09 -2.67
N ASP A 239 13.28 -5.18 -2.13
CA ASP A 239 13.12 -4.68 -0.76
C ASP A 239 11.71 -4.09 -0.60
N MET A 240 10.99 -4.52 0.42
CA MET A 240 9.63 -4.08 0.71
C MET A 240 9.66 -2.95 1.75
N TYR A 241 8.91 -1.91 1.48
CA TYR A 241 8.69 -0.78 2.39
C TYR A 241 7.20 -0.73 2.77
N VAL A 242 6.92 -0.51 4.05
CA VAL A 242 5.55 -0.35 4.57
C VAL A 242 5.51 0.87 5.48
N SER A 243 4.59 1.82 5.23
CA SER A 243 4.30 2.90 6.16
C SER A 243 3.35 2.43 7.26
N ASN A 244 3.54 2.94 8.46
CA ASN A 244 2.57 2.86 9.54
C ASN A 244 2.24 4.28 10.00
N GLU A 245 0.96 4.56 10.11
CA GLU A 245 0.45 5.78 10.73
C GLU A 245 0.77 5.83 12.23
N GLY A 246 0.94 7.03 12.76
CA GLY A 246 1.37 7.27 14.12
C GLY A 246 0.25 7.46 15.12
N LEU A 247 -0.58 6.43 15.38
CA LEU A 247 -1.76 6.45 16.27
C LEU A 247 -1.53 7.14 17.63
N GLN A 248 -0.55 6.64 18.40
CA GLN A 248 -0.19 7.13 19.73
C GLN A 248 1.32 7.33 19.86
N GLY A 249 2.02 7.38 18.74
CA GLY A 249 3.47 7.48 18.65
C GLY A 249 3.89 8.24 17.42
N LYS A 250 5.02 7.85 16.85
CA LYS A 250 5.53 8.39 15.59
C LYS A 250 5.09 7.49 14.44
N ALA A 251 4.76 8.12 13.31
CA ALA A 251 4.63 7.39 12.06
C ALA A 251 5.98 6.84 11.63
N THR A 252 5.96 5.70 10.95
CA THR A 252 7.19 5.00 10.56
C THR A 252 7.12 4.48 9.13
N ILE A 253 8.29 4.31 8.52
CA ILE A 253 8.46 3.46 7.33
C ILE A 253 9.35 2.30 7.74
N LEU A 254 8.84 1.07 7.56
CA LEU A 254 9.60 -0.15 7.77
C LEU A 254 10.16 -0.65 6.44
N LYS A 255 11.45 -0.94 6.39
CA LYS A 255 12.10 -1.59 5.27
C LYS A 255 12.41 -3.04 5.62
N PHE A 256 11.99 -3.96 4.77
CA PHE A 256 12.30 -5.39 4.84
C PHE A 256 13.16 -5.77 3.63
N PRO A 257 14.47 -6.02 3.83
CA PRO A 257 15.35 -6.49 2.76
C PRO A 257 14.85 -7.81 2.16
N TYR A 258 14.86 -7.88 0.83
CA TYR A 258 14.48 -9.09 0.12
C TYR A 258 15.62 -10.11 0.10
N VAL A 259 15.33 -11.33 0.49
CA VAL A 259 16.24 -12.47 0.40
C VAL A 259 15.62 -13.52 -0.49
N ALA A 260 16.20 -13.73 -1.67
CA ALA A 260 15.73 -14.77 -2.58
C ALA A 260 15.79 -16.16 -1.88
N SER A 261 14.69 -16.90 -1.96
CA SER A 261 14.68 -18.30 -1.50
C SER A 261 15.68 -19.08 -2.37
N LYS A 262 16.56 -19.84 -1.72
CA LYS A 262 17.49 -20.76 -2.39
C LYS A 262 16.73 -21.96 -2.97
#